data_7ecdfa1af996ef5770c1bf6576dd36f6
#
_entry.id   7ecdfa1af996ef5770c1bf6576dd36f6
#
_cell.length_a   1.000
_cell.length_b   1.000
_cell.length_c   1.000
_cell.angle_alpha   90.00
_cell.angle_beta   90.00
_cell.angle_gamma   90.00
#
_symmetry.space_group_name_H-M   'P 1'
#
loop_
_entity.id
_entity.type
_entity.pdbx_description
1 polymer ?
#
loop_
_entity_poly.entity_id
_entity_poly.type
_entity_poly.pdbx_seq_one_letter_code
_entity_poly.pdbx_strand_id
1 'polypeptide(L)'
;MTNLKQLDRLVLKIVRLKDAYSEYVVSSLTEQNVYLNGKKIEKGQVWGEEFGCGKFTFAYEPEKYVHPYLYVENGGVEHLLSADGKPFGMADYLPDGKDAIFRCHKYVSLSGIKKPSEITVDSYASHTFFGTMPFEKKQTFSINGYRPARVYNGIYVAEIDETVKRFVDDLSLLTSYFRMMPDGDKRKIEAYKTYEKLFDLLTVLPERSPDRNELAKASGIICEFLSSLKNTGADDGVYVGLVGHSHLDTAWLWTVDEARRKALRTAANAVTLLKKYPQYRFIMSSALYMSWIEQDSPELFGEIRALVKEGRFEPNGATWVECDCNLTDGESMIRQFVRGKRYLKEKFGYDADVFWLPDTFGYSAALPQILRGCGVPYFLTTKLSWNDTNRFPYDSFIWRGIDGSEVTVHFNTIQTTGDPEAISSRVQKRLNKHLTEHVLMAYGYGDGGGGPSADMVENALRTAETYPYAKAEHTSVSAFMKKLETEELPRYAGELYLELHRGTLTTNHDMKK
;
A
#
# COMPACT_ATOMS: atom_id res chain seq x y z
N MET A 1 44.10 4.32 -4.43
CA MET A 1 42.85 3.68 -4.84
C MET A 1 42.32 2.85 -3.67
N THR A 2 41.31 3.33 -3.00
CA THR A 2 40.60 2.54 -1.98
C THR A 2 40.04 1.32 -2.65
N ASN A 3 40.36 0.13 -2.16
CA ASN A 3 39.88 -1.13 -2.76
C ASN A 3 38.36 -1.19 -2.65
N LEU A 4 37.62 -1.44 -3.74
CA LEU A 4 36.15 -1.58 -3.76
C LEU A 4 35.63 -2.46 -2.61
N LYS A 5 36.34 -3.54 -2.28
CA LYS A 5 36.01 -4.39 -1.11
C LYS A 5 36.06 -3.66 0.24
N GLN A 6 36.89 -2.64 0.37
CA GLN A 6 36.96 -1.82 1.60
C GLN A 6 35.79 -0.85 1.66
N LEU A 7 35.42 -0.25 0.53
CA LEU A 7 34.24 0.62 0.42
C LEU A 7 32.96 -0.15 0.73
N ASP A 8 32.77 -1.35 0.17
CA ASP A 8 31.60 -2.18 0.45
C ASP A 8 31.51 -2.56 1.93
N ARG A 9 32.65 -2.85 2.58
CA ARG A 9 32.68 -3.10 4.04
C ARG A 9 32.29 -1.88 4.85
N LEU A 10 32.71 -0.69 4.43
CA LEU A 10 32.33 0.57 5.06
C LEU A 10 30.81 0.81 4.93
N VAL A 11 30.27 0.68 3.72
CA VAL A 11 28.83 0.77 3.48
C VAL A 11 28.06 -0.20 4.39
N LEU A 12 28.47 -1.47 4.46
CA LEU A 12 27.84 -2.46 5.32
C LEU A 12 27.85 -2.09 6.80
N LYS A 13 28.94 -1.47 7.29
CA LYS A 13 29.03 -1.00 8.69
C LYS A 13 27.99 0.08 8.98
N ILE A 14 27.86 1.06 8.06
CA ILE A 14 26.89 2.15 8.22
C ILE A 14 25.46 1.62 8.10
N VAL A 15 25.18 0.76 7.11
CA VAL A 15 23.84 0.18 6.93
C VAL A 15 23.37 -0.60 8.16
N ARG A 16 24.27 -1.29 8.86
CA ARG A 16 23.94 -1.98 10.11
C ARG A 16 23.49 -1.05 11.24
N LEU A 17 23.90 0.21 11.22
CA LEU A 17 23.44 1.19 12.20
C LEU A 17 21.95 1.46 12.06
N LYS A 18 21.37 1.31 10.87
CA LYS A 18 19.93 1.42 10.67
C LYS A 18 19.16 0.45 11.57
N ASP A 19 19.55 -0.82 11.56
CA ASP A 19 18.88 -1.86 12.34
C ASP A 19 19.12 -1.66 13.83
N ALA A 20 20.37 -1.37 14.23
CA ALA A 20 20.73 -1.09 15.62
C ALA A 20 19.99 0.13 16.18
N TYR A 21 19.89 1.22 15.40
CA TYR A 21 19.26 2.45 15.86
C TYR A 21 17.72 2.44 15.74
N SER A 22 17.17 1.52 14.96
CA SER A 22 15.71 1.31 14.92
C SER A 22 15.12 0.97 16.29
N GLU A 23 15.90 0.32 17.16
CA GLU A 23 15.51 0.01 18.53
C GLU A 23 15.35 1.27 19.42
N TYR A 24 16.01 2.38 19.05
CA TYR A 24 15.97 3.64 19.77
C TYR A 24 14.94 4.63 19.21
N VAL A 25 14.25 4.27 18.13
CA VAL A 25 13.18 5.11 17.55
C VAL A 25 12.04 5.31 18.55
N VAL A 26 11.72 4.27 19.32
CA VAL A 26 10.75 4.37 20.42
C VAL A 26 11.50 4.73 21.70
N SER A 27 11.33 5.94 22.19
CA SER A 27 11.99 6.43 23.40
C SER A 27 11.30 6.01 24.69
N SER A 28 9.96 5.85 24.65
CA SER A 28 9.19 5.31 25.76
C SER A 28 7.86 4.69 25.29
N LEU A 29 7.34 3.77 26.10
CA LEU A 29 6.02 3.15 25.93
C LEU A 29 5.21 3.38 27.20
N THR A 30 4.10 4.10 27.09
CA THR A 30 3.17 4.33 28.21
C THR A 30 1.94 3.47 28.03
N GLU A 31 1.77 2.48 28.90
CA GLU A 31 0.61 1.60 28.91
C GLU A 31 -0.67 2.37 29.27
N GLN A 32 -1.75 2.11 28.56
CA GLN A 32 -3.03 2.76 28.77
C GLN A 32 -3.96 1.90 29.64
N ASN A 33 -4.84 2.57 30.40
CA ASN A 33 -5.92 1.90 31.11
C ASN A 33 -7.06 1.58 30.14
N VAL A 34 -7.18 0.33 29.74
CA VAL A 34 -8.04 -0.09 28.63
C VAL A 34 -9.27 -0.83 29.11
N TYR A 35 -10.39 -0.57 28.45
CA TYR A 35 -11.67 -1.24 28.65
C TYR A 35 -12.09 -1.95 27.36
N LEU A 36 -12.38 -3.23 27.45
CA LEU A 36 -12.95 -4.03 26.35
C LEU A 36 -14.47 -4.07 26.51
N ASN A 37 -15.20 -3.52 25.53
CA ASN A 37 -16.66 -3.44 25.56
C ASN A 37 -17.20 -2.90 26.93
N GLY A 38 -16.52 -1.88 27.47
CA GLY A 38 -16.87 -1.22 28.72
C GLY A 38 -16.42 -1.92 30.01
N LYS A 39 -15.72 -3.06 29.95
CA LYS A 39 -15.14 -3.76 31.11
C LYS A 39 -13.62 -3.67 31.06
N LYS A 40 -13.00 -3.35 32.20
CA LYS A 40 -11.54 -3.31 32.32
C LYS A 40 -10.94 -4.65 31.88
N ILE A 41 -9.89 -4.62 31.08
CA ILE A 41 -9.15 -5.80 30.65
C ILE A 41 -7.72 -5.75 31.19
N GLU A 42 -7.20 -6.90 31.60
CA GLU A 42 -5.85 -7.05 32.15
C GLU A 42 -4.98 -7.91 31.23
N LYS A 43 -3.66 -7.67 31.26
CA LYS A 43 -2.70 -8.47 30.49
C LYS A 43 -2.83 -9.96 30.74
N GLY A 44 -2.67 -10.74 29.68
CA GLY A 44 -2.80 -12.19 29.72
C GLY A 44 -4.24 -12.70 29.53
N GLN A 45 -5.24 -11.81 29.58
CA GLN A 45 -6.63 -12.22 29.33
C GLN A 45 -6.87 -12.51 27.85
N VAL A 46 -7.54 -13.62 27.58
CA VAL A 46 -8.01 -13.98 26.24
C VAL A 46 -9.33 -13.27 25.96
N TRP A 47 -9.49 -12.74 24.76
CA TRP A 47 -10.69 -12.04 24.34
C TRP A 47 -11.14 -12.47 22.93
N GLY A 48 -12.41 -12.26 22.67
CA GLY A 48 -13.01 -12.53 21.35
C GLY A 48 -13.03 -14.01 20.99
N GLU A 49 -13.85 -14.30 20.02
CA GLU A 49 -13.96 -15.60 19.37
C GLU A 49 -13.39 -15.52 17.96
N GLU A 50 -13.18 -16.66 17.31
CA GLU A 50 -12.81 -16.71 15.91
C GLU A 50 -13.84 -15.95 15.06
N PHE A 51 -13.37 -15.09 14.14
CA PHE A 51 -14.16 -14.12 13.36
C PHE A 51 -14.85 -13.01 14.20
N GLY A 52 -14.65 -12.97 15.50
CA GLY A 52 -15.21 -11.96 16.38
C GLY A 52 -14.50 -10.62 16.32
N CYS A 53 -15.07 -9.63 17.02
CA CYS A 53 -14.49 -8.30 17.17
C CYS A 53 -14.59 -7.83 18.62
N GLY A 54 -13.71 -6.90 18.99
CA GLY A 54 -13.73 -6.27 20.29
C GLY A 54 -13.39 -4.78 20.19
N LYS A 55 -14.14 -3.95 20.95
CA LYS A 55 -13.88 -2.52 21.05
C LYS A 55 -13.12 -2.24 22.33
N PHE A 56 -11.85 -1.85 22.15
CA PHE A 56 -10.97 -1.43 23.24
C PHE A 56 -10.99 0.09 23.31
N THR A 57 -11.26 0.65 24.49
CA THR A 57 -11.33 2.11 24.68
C THR A 57 -10.41 2.55 25.81
N PHE A 58 -9.85 3.75 25.67
CA PHE A 58 -9.08 4.41 26.72
C PHE A 58 -9.15 5.94 26.56
N ALA A 59 -8.96 6.66 27.68
CA ALA A 59 -8.85 8.11 27.69
C ALA A 59 -7.45 8.54 27.26
N TYR A 60 -7.35 9.41 26.27
CA TYR A 60 -6.11 9.97 25.77
C TYR A 60 -6.01 11.47 26.07
N GLU A 61 -4.89 11.87 26.66
CA GLU A 61 -4.57 13.25 27.04
C GLU A 61 -3.33 13.71 26.27
N PRO A 62 -3.49 14.47 25.17
CA PRO A 62 -2.38 14.81 24.26
C PRO A 62 -1.28 15.64 24.90
N GLU A 63 -1.59 16.45 25.91
CA GLU A 63 -0.63 17.29 26.64
C GLU A 63 0.45 16.51 27.40
N LYS A 64 0.26 15.22 27.62
CA LYS A 64 1.23 14.34 28.27
C LYS A 64 2.36 13.89 27.35
N TYR A 65 2.25 14.16 26.06
CA TYR A 65 3.12 13.60 25.03
C TYR A 65 3.61 14.68 24.04
N VAL A 66 4.79 14.44 23.44
CA VAL A 66 5.39 15.36 22.48
C VAL A 66 5.25 14.83 21.05
N HIS A 67 5.67 13.58 20.82
CA HIS A 67 5.58 12.88 19.55
C HIS A 67 4.85 11.55 19.69
N PRO A 68 3.52 11.58 20.00
CA PRO A 68 2.76 10.39 20.35
C PRO A 68 2.38 9.54 19.15
N TYR A 69 2.56 8.23 19.33
CA TYR A 69 2.09 7.21 18.40
C TYR A 69 1.35 6.10 19.16
N LEU A 70 0.28 5.61 18.59
CA LEU A 70 -0.44 4.46 19.14
C LEU A 70 0.28 3.17 18.73
N TYR A 71 0.49 2.29 19.70
CA TYR A 71 0.96 0.93 19.50
C TYR A 71 -0.01 -0.05 20.13
N VAL A 72 -0.49 -1.03 19.33
CA VAL A 72 -1.53 -1.97 19.73
C VAL A 72 -0.96 -3.38 19.79
N GLU A 73 -0.99 -4.01 20.95
CA GLU A 73 -0.53 -5.37 21.20
C GLU A 73 -1.61 -6.16 21.95
N ASN A 74 -2.83 -6.12 21.41
CA ASN A 74 -3.99 -6.72 22.07
C ASN A 74 -4.31 -8.14 21.57
N GLY A 75 -3.45 -8.73 20.73
CA GLY A 75 -3.64 -10.08 20.19
C GLY A 75 -4.65 -10.18 19.04
N GLY A 76 -5.23 -9.07 18.59
CA GLY A 76 -5.94 -8.94 17.32
C GLY A 76 -4.97 -8.66 16.18
N VAL A 77 -5.45 -8.77 14.95
CA VAL A 77 -4.59 -8.63 13.75
C VAL A 77 -4.74 -7.27 13.10
N GLU A 78 -5.95 -6.73 13.06
CA GLU A 78 -6.27 -5.48 12.39
C GLU A 78 -7.23 -4.64 13.23
N HIS A 79 -7.00 -3.33 13.24
CA HIS A 79 -7.69 -2.41 14.13
C HIS A 79 -8.13 -1.16 13.37
N LEU A 80 -9.42 -0.81 13.45
CA LEU A 80 -9.88 0.54 13.12
C LEU A 80 -9.63 1.45 14.31
N LEU A 81 -9.04 2.61 14.09
CA LEU A 81 -8.73 3.59 15.11
C LEU A 81 -9.68 4.78 14.99
N SER A 82 -10.31 5.14 16.11
CA SER A 82 -11.21 6.29 16.18
C SER A 82 -10.91 7.14 17.40
N ALA A 83 -11.14 8.44 17.28
CA ALA A 83 -11.10 9.40 18.38
C ALA A 83 -12.48 10.04 18.50
N ASP A 84 -13.10 9.94 19.67
CA ASP A 84 -14.49 10.40 19.92
C ASP A 84 -15.48 9.87 18.86
N GLY A 85 -15.29 8.62 18.42
CA GLY A 85 -16.10 7.94 17.41
C GLY A 85 -15.74 8.27 15.95
N LYS A 86 -14.85 9.22 15.68
CA LYS A 86 -14.41 9.59 14.35
C LYS A 86 -13.21 8.75 13.92
N PRO A 87 -13.30 7.96 12.83
CA PRO A 87 -12.18 7.20 12.30
C PRO A 87 -11.01 8.11 11.86
N PHE A 88 -9.77 7.75 12.24
CA PHE A 88 -8.58 8.50 11.85
C PHE A 88 -7.45 7.63 11.30
N GLY A 89 -7.59 6.31 11.28
CA GLY A 89 -6.55 5.43 10.76
C GLY A 89 -6.79 3.97 11.08
N MET A 90 -5.76 3.19 10.84
CA MET A 90 -5.73 1.78 11.18
C MET A 90 -4.39 1.42 11.81
N ALA A 91 -4.39 0.35 12.59
CA ALA A 91 -3.18 -0.33 13.00
C ALA A 91 -3.29 -1.81 12.66
N ASP A 92 -2.16 -2.45 12.44
CA ASP A 92 -2.07 -3.89 12.33
C ASP A 92 -0.78 -4.38 12.99
N TYR A 93 -0.77 -5.63 13.38
CA TYR A 93 0.37 -6.25 14.01
C TYR A 93 0.64 -7.61 13.38
N LEU A 94 1.85 -7.77 12.83
CA LEU A 94 2.42 -9.07 12.55
C LEU A 94 3.68 -9.23 13.39
N PRO A 95 3.74 -10.21 14.27
CA PRO A 95 4.99 -10.56 14.91
C PRO A 95 5.96 -11.07 13.83
N ASP A 96 7.22 -10.67 13.97
CA ASP A 96 8.38 -11.17 13.21
C ASP A 96 8.72 -10.56 11.86
N GLY A 97 8.04 -9.56 11.35
CA GLY A 97 8.55 -8.64 10.29
C GLY A 97 9.11 -9.26 9.00
N LYS A 98 9.04 -10.58 8.82
CA LYS A 98 9.64 -11.26 7.68
C LYS A 98 8.75 -11.24 6.44
N ASP A 99 7.44 -11.08 6.61
CA ASP A 99 6.47 -10.97 5.51
C ASP A 99 5.78 -9.61 5.53
N ALA A 100 6.57 -8.56 5.55
CA ALA A 100 6.12 -7.16 5.44
C ALA A 100 5.29 -6.87 4.17
N ILE A 101 5.18 -7.83 3.26
CA ILE A 101 4.35 -7.76 2.06
C ILE A 101 2.86 -7.62 2.42
N PHE A 102 2.44 -8.16 3.56
CA PHE A 102 1.02 -8.26 3.90
C PHE A 102 0.52 -7.18 4.85
N ARG A 103 1.33 -6.64 5.77
CA ARG A 103 0.86 -5.66 6.78
C ARG A 103 1.99 -4.98 7.54
N CYS A 104 1.98 -3.67 7.67
CA CYS A 104 2.77 -2.99 8.70
C CYS A 104 2.33 -1.54 8.96
N HIS A 105 1.22 -1.37 9.68
CA HIS A 105 0.85 -0.08 10.28
C HIS A 105 1.06 -0.17 11.80
N LYS A 106 2.31 -0.47 12.20
CA LYS A 106 2.65 -0.79 13.59
C LYS A 106 2.51 0.39 14.55
N TYR A 107 2.95 1.56 14.12
CA TYR A 107 2.88 2.79 14.90
C TYR A 107 2.05 3.83 14.15
N VAL A 108 0.97 4.30 14.78
CA VAL A 108 0.05 5.24 14.15
C VAL A 108 0.07 6.56 14.90
N SER A 109 0.41 7.64 14.19
CA SER A 109 0.55 8.96 14.81
C SER A 109 -0.76 9.44 15.44
N LEU A 110 -0.68 9.89 16.68
CA LEU A 110 -1.76 10.57 17.42
C LEU A 110 -1.63 12.10 17.36
N SER A 111 -0.64 12.62 16.65
CA SER A 111 -0.34 14.05 16.60
C SER A 111 -1.49 14.92 16.04
N GLY A 112 -2.44 14.32 15.31
CA GLY A 112 -3.65 14.97 14.83
C GLY A 112 -4.71 15.22 15.91
N ILE A 113 -4.63 14.55 17.06
CA ILE A 113 -5.59 14.65 18.17
C ILE A 113 -5.06 15.67 19.18
N LYS A 114 -5.67 16.88 19.18
CA LYS A 114 -5.17 18.05 19.93
C LYS A 114 -5.88 18.33 21.24
N LYS A 115 -6.90 17.57 21.58
CA LYS A 115 -7.69 17.69 22.81
C LYS A 115 -7.86 16.34 23.47
N PRO A 116 -8.13 16.30 24.80
CA PRO A 116 -8.52 15.06 25.46
C PRO A 116 -9.65 14.36 24.71
N SER A 117 -9.50 13.07 24.43
CA SER A 117 -10.42 12.29 23.60
C SER A 117 -10.49 10.84 24.08
N GLU A 118 -11.60 10.18 23.85
CA GLU A 118 -11.68 8.74 23.96
C GLU A 118 -11.17 8.09 22.67
N ILE A 119 -10.11 7.29 22.79
CA ILE A 119 -9.60 6.49 21.68
C ILE A 119 -10.29 5.13 21.70
N THR A 120 -10.84 4.75 20.55
CA THR A 120 -11.38 3.42 20.31
C THR A 120 -10.47 2.67 19.34
N VAL A 121 -10.09 1.45 19.74
CA VAL A 121 -9.39 0.46 18.91
C VAL A 121 -10.37 -0.68 18.64
N ASP A 122 -11.04 -0.66 17.50
CA ASP A 122 -11.99 -1.70 17.08
C ASP A 122 -11.22 -2.81 16.37
N SER A 123 -11.02 -3.91 17.08
CA SER A 123 -10.10 -4.98 16.73
C SER A 123 -10.82 -6.20 16.18
N TYR A 124 -10.30 -6.74 15.10
CA TYR A 124 -10.69 -8.04 14.57
C TYR A 124 -9.88 -9.14 15.27
N ALA A 125 -10.61 -10.10 15.90
CA ALA A 125 -9.98 -11.19 16.62
C ALA A 125 -9.30 -12.22 15.71
N SER A 126 -9.51 -12.09 14.39
CA SER A 126 -8.97 -12.96 13.35
C SER A 126 -9.50 -14.38 13.37
N HIS A 127 -9.00 -15.17 12.47
CA HIS A 127 -9.24 -16.60 12.35
C HIS A 127 -7.91 -17.33 12.17
N THR A 128 -7.95 -18.64 12.30
CA THR A 128 -6.73 -19.48 12.26
C THR A 128 -6.27 -19.81 10.84
N PHE A 129 -6.89 -19.26 9.80
CA PHE A 129 -6.71 -19.69 8.42
C PHE A 129 -6.02 -18.67 7.54
N PHE A 130 -4.80 -18.33 7.84
CA PHE A 130 -4.04 -17.54 6.88
C PHE A 130 -2.93 -18.40 6.28
N GLY A 131 -3.04 -18.70 4.97
CA GLY A 131 -1.97 -19.37 4.24
C GLY A 131 -1.90 -20.89 4.40
N THR A 132 -3.04 -21.61 4.36
CA THR A 132 -3.03 -23.08 4.33
C THR A 132 -2.53 -23.63 3.02
N MET A 133 -1.62 -24.57 3.14
CA MET A 133 -1.38 -25.52 2.05
C MET A 133 -2.50 -26.57 2.05
N PRO A 134 -3.19 -26.79 0.92
CA PRO A 134 -4.37 -27.67 0.87
C PRO A 134 -4.09 -29.15 1.19
N PHE A 135 -2.83 -29.53 1.39
CA PHE A 135 -2.40 -30.90 1.65
C PHE A 135 -1.93 -31.15 3.09
N GLU A 136 -1.94 -30.16 3.95
CA GLU A 136 -1.54 -30.35 5.34
C GLU A 136 -2.62 -31.07 6.13
N LYS A 137 -2.28 -32.25 6.63
CA LYS A 137 -3.19 -33.13 7.42
C LYS A 137 -3.55 -32.56 8.79
N LYS A 138 -2.80 -31.58 9.28
CA LYS A 138 -3.10 -30.85 10.52
C LYS A 138 -3.15 -29.38 10.17
N GLN A 139 -4.30 -28.79 10.40
CA GLN A 139 -4.52 -27.37 10.27
C GLN A 139 -3.73 -26.58 11.35
N THR A 140 -2.43 -26.65 11.27
CA THR A 140 -1.54 -25.79 12.03
C THR A 140 -1.11 -24.68 11.10
N PHE A 141 -1.88 -23.60 11.13
CA PHE A 141 -1.63 -22.48 10.27
C PHE A 141 -0.75 -21.49 10.89
N SER A 142 0.20 -21.18 10.09
CA SER A 142 0.85 -19.92 10.28
C SER A 142 1.41 -19.48 8.94
N ILE A 143 1.14 -18.27 8.55
CA ILE A 143 2.19 -17.56 7.84
C ILE A 143 3.30 -17.48 8.88
N ASN A 144 4.39 -18.21 8.68
CA ASN A 144 5.54 -18.27 9.60
C ASN A 144 5.24 -18.68 11.06
N GLY A 145 4.31 -19.58 11.30
CA GLY A 145 4.04 -20.07 12.64
C GLY A 145 3.10 -19.20 13.49
N TYR A 146 2.52 -18.12 12.94
CA TYR A 146 1.68 -17.21 13.69
C TYR A 146 0.25 -17.70 13.85
N ARG A 147 -0.19 -17.83 15.09
CA ARG A 147 -1.60 -17.91 15.48
C ARG A 147 -1.95 -16.65 16.25
N PRO A 148 -2.98 -15.90 15.85
CA PRO A 148 -3.50 -14.85 16.71
C PRO A 148 -3.93 -15.48 18.04
N ALA A 149 -3.17 -15.19 19.08
CA ALA A 149 -3.46 -15.76 20.39
C ALA A 149 -4.68 -15.11 21.05
N ARG A 150 -5.13 -13.96 20.51
CA ARG A 150 -6.21 -13.15 21.11
C ARG A 150 -5.97 -12.87 22.59
N VAL A 151 -4.71 -12.82 22.98
CA VAL A 151 -4.28 -12.48 24.33
C VAL A 151 -3.97 -11.00 24.37
N TYR A 152 -4.62 -10.31 25.29
CA TYR A 152 -4.34 -8.89 25.51
C TYR A 152 -2.98 -8.72 26.17
N ASN A 153 -2.03 -8.09 25.49
CA ASN A 153 -0.69 -7.75 26.00
C ASN A 153 -0.52 -6.26 26.29
N GLY A 154 -1.46 -5.43 25.87
CA GLY A 154 -1.48 -4.00 26.15
C GLY A 154 -1.84 -3.16 24.93
N ILE A 155 -2.22 -1.92 25.21
CA ILE A 155 -2.29 -0.81 24.24
C ILE A 155 -1.46 0.31 24.84
N TYR A 156 -0.59 0.90 24.02
CA TYR A 156 0.43 1.85 24.47
C TYR A 156 0.37 3.13 23.67
N VAL A 157 0.71 4.24 24.31
CA VAL A 157 1.19 5.44 23.62
C VAL A 157 2.70 5.41 23.65
N ALA A 158 3.30 5.38 22.45
CA ALA A 158 4.73 5.42 22.25
C ALA A 158 5.17 6.86 22.01
N GLU A 159 6.27 7.27 22.63
CA GLU A 159 6.99 8.49 22.26
C GLU A 159 8.06 8.15 21.23
N ILE A 160 8.02 8.83 20.10
CA ILE A 160 8.99 8.63 19.01
C ILE A 160 10.11 9.66 19.10
N ASP A 161 11.34 9.20 19.07
CA ASP A 161 12.51 10.07 18.87
C ASP A 161 12.62 10.43 17.39
N GLU A 162 12.09 11.60 17.02
CA GLU A 162 12.04 12.06 15.62
C GLU A 162 13.43 12.22 15.01
N THR A 163 14.47 12.49 15.80
CA THR A 163 15.85 12.60 15.29
C THR A 163 16.39 11.22 14.89
N VAL A 164 16.18 10.22 15.74
CA VAL A 164 16.59 8.85 15.45
C VAL A 164 15.78 8.30 14.28
N LYS A 165 14.45 8.48 14.31
CA LYS A 165 13.56 8.06 13.20
C LYS A 165 14.01 8.67 11.88
N ARG A 166 14.23 9.98 11.85
CA ARG A 166 14.67 10.70 10.63
C ARG A 166 15.97 10.13 10.07
N PHE A 167 16.96 9.88 10.91
CA PHE A 167 18.21 9.27 10.47
C PHE A 167 18.02 7.86 9.89
N VAL A 168 17.22 7.02 10.56
CA VAL A 168 16.90 5.65 10.08
C VAL A 168 16.22 5.69 8.72
N ASP A 169 15.26 6.60 8.53
CA ASP A 169 14.54 6.78 7.27
C ASP A 169 15.47 7.30 6.16
N ASP A 170 16.28 8.32 6.46
CA ASP A 170 17.25 8.89 5.53
C ASP A 170 18.29 7.86 5.09
N LEU A 171 18.82 7.08 6.04
CA LEU A 171 19.78 6.01 5.74
C LEU A 171 19.15 4.87 4.95
N SER A 172 17.88 4.56 5.20
CA SER A 172 17.13 3.58 4.42
C SER A 172 16.98 4.03 2.96
N LEU A 173 16.66 5.30 2.75
CA LEU A 173 16.52 5.87 1.41
C LEU A 173 17.87 5.95 0.68
N LEU A 174 18.94 6.41 1.34
CA LEU A 174 20.29 6.38 0.78
C LEU A 174 20.70 4.96 0.36
N THR A 175 20.40 3.97 1.21
CA THR A 175 20.72 2.57 0.94
C THR A 175 19.97 2.04 -0.28
N SER A 176 18.70 2.38 -0.43
CA SER A 176 17.89 2.01 -1.60
C SER A 176 18.45 2.64 -2.88
N TYR A 177 18.84 3.92 -2.86
CA TYR A 177 19.53 4.56 -3.98
C TYR A 177 20.85 3.87 -4.32
N PHE A 178 21.67 3.63 -3.31
CA PHE A 178 22.98 2.97 -3.51
C PHE A 178 22.85 1.60 -4.18
N ARG A 179 21.87 0.81 -3.76
CA ARG A 179 21.65 -0.55 -4.30
C ARG A 179 21.13 -0.54 -5.75
N MET A 180 20.25 0.40 -6.08
CA MET A 180 19.66 0.44 -7.42
C MET A 180 20.58 1.05 -8.48
N MET A 181 21.57 1.87 -8.09
CA MET A 181 22.49 2.53 -9.03
C MET A 181 23.49 1.54 -9.63
N PRO A 182 23.71 1.56 -10.97
CA PRO A 182 24.76 0.77 -11.62
C PRO A 182 26.17 1.12 -11.11
N ASP A 183 27.08 0.16 -11.08
CA ASP A 183 28.45 0.36 -10.56
C ASP A 183 29.26 1.44 -11.30
N GLY A 184 28.99 1.67 -12.57
CA GLY A 184 29.64 2.71 -13.38
C GLY A 184 29.01 4.10 -13.28
N ASP A 185 27.94 4.27 -12.51
CA ASP A 185 27.24 5.55 -12.37
C ASP A 185 28.03 6.50 -11.46
N LYS A 186 28.26 7.74 -11.94
CA LYS A 186 28.94 8.78 -11.15
C LYS A 186 28.22 9.09 -9.82
N ARG A 187 26.88 8.98 -9.82
CA ARG A 187 26.06 9.19 -8.61
C ARG A 187 26.29 8.11 -7.56
N LYS A 188 26.61 6.87 -7.97
CA LYS A 188 27.02 5.82 -7.04
C LYS A 188 28.35 6.12 -6.38
N ILE A 189 29.29 6.76 -7.11
CA ILE A 189 30.56 7.24 -6.54
C ILE A 189 30.30 8.32 -5.49
N GLU A 190 29.40 9.26 -5.75
CA GLU A 190 29.01 10.28 -4.76
C GLU A 190 28.30 9.66 -3.55
N ALA A 191 27.51 8.61 -3.74
CA ALA A 191 26.95 7.84 -2.63
C ALA A 191 28.04 7.19 -1.76
N TYR A 192 29.10 6.61 -2.36
CA TYR A 192 30.26 6.11 -1.61
C TYR A 192 30.93 7.21 -0.78
N LYS A 193 31.16 8.39 -1.35
CA LYS A 193 31.72 9.54 -0.62
C LYS A 193 30.80 9.97 0.54
N THR A 194 29.50 9.87 0.34
CA THR A 194 28.51 10.13 1.39
C THR A 194 28.66 9.13 2.53
N TYR A 195 28.80 7.84 2.22
CA TYR A 195 29.07 6.82 3.24
C TYR A 195 30.40 7.01 3.95
N GLU A 196 31.48 7.49 3.28
CA GLU A 196 32.76 7.84 3.91
C GLU A 196 32.58 8.98 4.92
N LYS A 197 31.86 10.06 4.53
CA LYS A 197 31.54 11.16 5.45
C LYS A 197 30.76 10.70 6.68
N LEU A 198 29.78 9.80 6.47
CA LEU A 198 28.99 9.22 7.56
C LEU A 198 29.87 8.36 8.49
N PHE A 199 30.81 7.61 7.92
CA PHE A 199 31.75 6.78 8.71
C PHE A 199 32.68 7.61 9.56
N ASP A 200 33.16 8.75 9.05
CA ASP A 200 34.04 9.67 9.78
C ASP A 200 33.28 10.42 10.90
N LEU A 201 31.97 10.67 10.69
CA LEU A 201 31.14 11.40 11.65
C LEU A 201 30.60 10.49 12.76
N LEU A 202 30.12 9.30 12.38
CA LEU A 202 29.36 8.43 13.29
C LEU A 202 30.29 7.50 14.09
N THR A 203 30.03 7.40 15.37
CA THR A 203 30.65 6.35 16.18
C THR A 203 30.02 5.00 15.83
N VAL A 204 30.69 4.19 14.99
CA VAL A 204 30.19 2.90 14.50
C VAL A 204 30.36 1.81 15.56
N LEU A 205 29.69 1.99 16.71
CA LEU A 205 29.58 0.98 17.77
C LEU A 205 28.09 0.73 18.03
N PRO A 206 27.54 -0.37 17.49
CA PRO A 206 26.09 -0.67 17.61
C PRO A 206 25.58 -0.77 19.05
N GLU A 207 26.47 -1.02 20.01
CA GLU A 207 26.15 -1.18 21.44
C GLU A 207 26.00 0.16 22.17
N ARG A 208 26.36 1.28 21.52
CA ARG A 208 26.28 2.61 22.12
C ARG A 208 24.95 3.28 21.74
N SER A 209 24.30 3.90 22.73
CA SER A 209 23.15 4.78 22.49
C SER A 209 23.48 5.85 21.45
N PRO A 210 22.61 6.11 20.48
CA PRO A 210 22.88 7.09 19.42
C PRO A 210 23.01 8.51 19.98
N ASP A 211 24.03 9.24 19.50
CA ASP A 211 24.15 10.68 19.76
C ASP A 211 23.26 11.45 18.77
N ARG A 212 22.24 12.12 19.28
CA ARG A 212 21.25 12.84 18.48
C ARG A 212 21.85 13.98 17.65
N ASN A 213 22.93 14.62 18.13
CA ASN A 213 23.62 15.67 17.38
C ASN A 213 24.41 15.08 16.19
N GLU A 214 25.06 13.92 16.39
CA GLU A 214 25.71 13.19 15.31
C GLU A 214 24.68 12.74 14.27
N LEU A 215 23.53 12.19 14.70
CA LEU A 215 22.47 11.74 13.81
C LEU A 215 21.83 12.89 13.02
N ALA A 216 21.59 14.04 13.63
CA ALA A 216 21.06 15.21 12.92
C ALA A 216 22.02 15.69 11.83
N LYS A 217 23.34 15.74 12.11
CA LYS A 217 24.38 16.06 11.12
C LYS A 217 24.45 15.01 10.02
N ALA A 218 24.36 13.73 10.37
CA ALA A 218 24.37 12.62 9.42
C ALA A 218 23.16 12.69 8.46
N SER A 219 21.96 12.97 8.98
CA SER A 219 20.77 13.23 8.15
C SER A 219 20.98 14.42 7.20
N GLY A 220 21.66 15.49 7.65
CA GLY A 220 22.04 16.61 6.80
C GLY A 220 22.89 16.19 5.61
N ILE A 221 23.95 15.40 5.86
CA ILE A 221 24.85 14.86 4.82
C ILE A 221 24.07 14.01 3.81
N ILE A 222 23.16 13.15 4.27
CA ILE A 222 22.32 12.32 3.40
C ILE A 222 21.39 13.20 2.57
N CYS A 223 20.72 14.20 3.17
CA CYS A 223 19.83 15.11 2.48
C CYS A 223 20.55 15.94 1.41
N GLU A 224 21.82 16.35 1.63
CA GLU A 224 22.65 17.00 0.61
C GLU A 224 22.86 16.09 -0.61
N PHE A 225 23.21 14.82 -0.38
CA PHE A 225 23.34 13.83 -1.45
C PHE A 225 22.03 13.64 -2.21
N LEU A 226 20.92 13.40 -1.49
CA LEU A 226 19.60 13.23 -2.13
C LEU A 226 19.19 14.46 -2.95
N SER A 227 19.48 15.66 -2.44
CA SER A 227 19.21 16.92 -3.14
C SER A 227 20.04 17.05 -4.41
N SER A 228 21.27 16.51 -4.43
CA SER A 228 22.11 16.50 -5.63
C SER A 228 21.57 15.62 -6.75
N LEU A 229 20.68 14.68 -6.44
CA LEU A 229 20.04 13.82 -7.44
C LEU A 229 18.88 14.52 -8.15
N LYS A 230 18.32 15.60 -7.58
CA LYS A 230 17.24 16.37 -8.21
C LYS A 230 17.68 16.87 -9.58
N ASN A 231 16.83 16.67 -10.58
CA ASN A 231 17.02 17.16 -11.96
C ASN A 231 18.26 16.61 -12.70
N THR A 232 18.90 15.52 -12.23
CA THR A 232 20.12 15.00 -12.88
C THR A 232 19.89 14.03 -14.02
N GLY A 233 18.65 13.74 -14.43
CA GLY A 233 18.50 12.72 -15.45
C GLY A 233 17.10 12.34 -15.89
N ALA A 234 16.16 13.25 -15.87
CA ALA A 234 14.85 13.00 -16.48
C ALA A 234 14.88 12.92 -18.02
N ASP A 235 16.07 12.81 -18.63
CA ASP A 235 16.25 12.85 -20.09
C ASP A 235 16.01 11.50 -20.79
N ASP A 236 15.81 10.41 -20.04
CA ASP A 236 15.51 9.10 -20.63
C ASP A 236 14.04 8.97 -21.07
N GLY A 237 13.26 10.04 -20.97
CA GLY A 237 11.86 10.09 -21.42
C GLY A 237 10.88 9.28 -20.56
N VAL A 238 11.36 8.45 -19.65
CA VAL A 238 10.48 7.55 -18.88
C VAL A 238 9.68 8.31 -17.82
N TYR A 239 8.36 8.11 -17.85
CA TYR A 239 7.42 8.64 -16.89
C TYR A 239 6.88 7.53 -15.96
N VAL A 240 6.96 7.74 -14.66
CA VAL A 240 6.44 6.82 -13.64
C VAL A 240 5.31 7.52 -12.88
N GLY A 241 4.08 7.11 -13.13
CA GLY A 241 2.93 7.52 -12.34
C GLY A 241 2.84 6.73 -11.03
N LEU A 242 2.84 7.42 -9.89
CA LEU A 242 2.69 6.81 -8.57
C LEU A 242 1.28 7.04 -8.04
N VAL A 243 0.66 6.00 -7.49
CA VAL A 243 -0.66 6.10 -6.86
C VAL A 243 -0.73 5.14 -5.67
N GLY A 244 -1.24 5.61 -4.53
CA GLY A 244 -1.53 4.74 -3.40
C GLY A 244 -2.72 3.84 -3.71
N HIS A 245 -2.64 2.59 -3.29
CA HIS A 245 -3.69 1.60 -3.52
C HIS A 245 -3.70 0.55 -2.40
N SER A 246 -4.85 -0.06 -2.19
CA SER A 246 -5.03 -1.29 -1.41
C SER A 246 -5.99 -2.21 -2.14
N HIS A 247 -5.49 -3.29 -2.69
CA HIS A 247 -6.38 -4.36 -3.15
C HIS A 247 -7.14 -4.93 -1.95
N LEU A 248 -8.43 -5.13 -2.11
CA LEU A 248 -9.31 -5.67 -1.09
C LEU A 248 -10.26 -6.69 -1.71
N ASP A 249 -10.13 -7.94 -1.28
CA ASP A 249 -11.14 -8.96 -1.60
C ASP A 249 -12.43 -8.68 -0.85
N THR A 250 -13.56 -8.71 -1.54
CA THR A 250 -14.89 -8.55 -0.92
C THR A 250 -15.16 -9.66 0.09
N ALA A 251 -14.67 -10.88 -0.18
CA ALA A 251 -14.46 -11.96 0.77
C ALA A 251 -13.32 -12.85 0.27
N TRP A 252 -12.47 -13.34 1.17
CA TRP A 252 -11.38 -14.28 0.86
C TRP A 252 -11.17 -15.21 2.05
N LEU A 253 -10.07 -15.01 2.82
CA LEU A 253 -9.82 -15.70 4.08
C LEU A 253 -10.55 -15.01 5.26
N TRP A 254 -11.55 -14.23 4.96
CA TRP A 254 -12.44 -13.52 5.89
C TRP A 254 -13.84 -13.41 5.33
N THR A 255 -14.79 -13.05 6.22
CA THR A 255 -16.21 -12.89 5.87
C THR A 255 -16.47 -11.55 5.16
N VAL A 256 -17.65 -11.42 4.52
CA VAL A 256 -18.10 -10.15 3.94
C VAL A 256 -18.20 -9.05 4.99
N ASP A 257 -18.63 -9.38 6.22
CA ASP A 257 -18.68 -8.40 7.32
C ASP A 257 -17.30 -7.86 7.69
N GLU A 258 -16.28 -8.73 7.64
CA GLU A 258 -14.91 -8.28 7.85
C GLU A 258 -14.37 -7.48 6.65
N ALA A 259 -14.73 -7.83 5.41
CA ALA A 259 -14.40 -7.02 4.24
C ALA A 259 -14.98 -5.60 4.36
N ARG A 260 -16.21 -5.47 4.89
CA ARG A 260 -16.84 -4.18 5.18
C ARG A 260 -16.02 -3.35 6.18
N ARG A 261 -15.52 -3.98 7.25
CA ARG A 261 -14.63 -3.32 8.21
C ARG A 261 -13.27 -2.97 7.61
N LYS A 262 -12.70 -3.85 6.77
CA LYS A 262 -11.45 -3.57 6.04
C LYS A 262 -11.59 -2.37 5.11
N ALA A 263 -12.70 -2.24 4.41
CA ALA A 263 -12.97 -1.08 3.56
C ALA A 263 -12.96 0.23 4.37
N LEU A 264 -13.58 0.22 5.55
CA LEU A 264 -13.59 1.38 6.46
C LEU A 264 -12.19 1.71 6.99
N ARG A 265 -11.41 0.71 7.41
CA ARG A 265 -10.01 0.89 7.87
C ARG A 265 -9.13 1.47 6.78
N THR A 266 -9.21 0.90 5.59
CA THR A 266 -8.45 1.36 4.41
C THR A 266 -8.79 2.81 4.07
N ALA A 267 -10.08 3.15 4.03
CA ALA A 267 -10.52 4.51 3.73
C ALA A 267 -10.08 5.51 4.81
N ALA A 268 -10.17 5.16 6.09
CA ALA A 268 -9.73 6.01 7.21
C ALA A 268 -8.22 6.30 7.13
N ASN A 269 -7.41 5.27 6.84
CA ASN A 269 -5.98 5.41 6.62
C ASN A 269 -5.68 6.32 5.41
N ALA A 270 -6.30 6.04 4.27
CA ALA A 270 -6.10 6.82 3.04
C ALA A 270 -6.47 8.29 3.22
N VAL A 271 -7.61 8.60 3.84
CA VAL A 271 -8.06 9.98 4.10
C VAL A 271 -7.08 10.72 5.01
N THR A 272 -6.59 10.07 6.05
CA THR A 272 -5.59 10.65 6.96
C THR A 272 -4.29 10.98 6.24
N LEU A 273 -3.79 10.08 5.41
CA LEU A 273 -2.58 10.29 4.62
C LEU A 273 -2.79 11.38 3.54
N LEU A 274 -3.94 11.41 2.88
CA LEU A 274 -4.28 12.45 1.91
C LEU A 274 -4.32 13.85 2.54
N LYS A 275 -4.83 13.97 3.76
CA LYS A 275 -4.81 15.23 4.51
C LYS A 275 -3.40 15.66 4.90
N LYS A 276 -2.55 14.72 5.29
CA LYS A 276 -1.17 14.98 5.69
C LYS A 276 -0.26 15.32 4.51
N TYR A 277 -0.46 14.69 3.35
CA TYR A 277 0.41 14.81 2.17
C TYR A 277 -0.37 15.33 0.95
N PRO A 278 -0.33 16.63 0.64
CA PRO A 278 -1.13 17.22 -0.45
C PRO A 278 -0.84 16.67 -1.85
N GLN A 279 0.39 16.22 -2.11
CA GLN A 279 0.80 15.63 -3.38
C GLN A 279 0.32 14.18 -3.56
N TYR A 280 0.02 13.50 -2.45
CA TYR A 280 -0.40 12.10 -2.46
C TYR A 280 -1.74 11.92 -3.20
N ARG A 281 -1.87 10.80 -3.91
CA ARG A 281 -3.07 10.35 -4.62
C ARG A 281 -3.37 8.92 -4.23
N PHE A 282 -4.65 8.61 -4.10
CA PHE A 282 -5.11 7.27 -3.71
C PHE A 282 -6.27 6.82 -4.59
N ILE A 283 -6.25 5.56 -5.03
CA ILE A 283 -7.35 4.92 -5.75
C ILE A 283 -7.95 3.81 -4.90
N MET A 284 -9.27 3.74 -4.88
CA MET A 284 -10.03 2.64 -4.29
C MET A 284 -11.10 2.18 -5.28
N SER A 285 -11.02 0.91 -5.68
CA SER A 285 -12.00 0.27 -6.54
C SER A 285 -13.29 -0.05 -5.80
N SER A 286 -14.31 -0.44 -6.56
CA SER A 286 -15.63 -0.93 -6.12
C SER A 286 -16.54 0.11 -5.46
N ALA A 287 -17.64 0.41 -6.14
CA ALA A 287 -18.71 1.25 -5.60
C ALA A 287 -19.33 0.65 -4.32
N LEU A 288 -19.29 -0.68 -4.16
CA LEU A 288 -19.75 -1.40 -2.97
C LEU A 288 -19.04 -0.90 -1.71
N TYR A 289 -17.71 -0.73 -1.74
CA TYR A 289 -16.95 -0.24 -0.58
C TYR A 289 -17.36 1.17 -0.20
N MET A 290 -17.56 2.03 -1.21
CA MET A 290 -18.06 3.40 -0.96
C MET A 290 -19.45 3.38 -0.33
N SER A 291 -20.32 2.44 -0.74
CA SER A 291 -21.66 2.31 -0.16
C SER A 291 -21.64 1.82 1.29
N TRP A 292 -20.72 0.96 1.65
CA TRP A 292 -20.51 0.54 3.02
C TRP A 292 -19.99 1.69 3.90
N ILE A 293 -19.01 2.44 3.40
CA ILE A 293 -18.47 3.60 4.11
C ILE A 293 -19.54 4.68 4.31
N GLU A 294 -20.41 4.92 3.31
CA GLU A 294 -21.55 5.84 3.42
C GLU A 294 -22.48 5.46 4.58
N GLN A 295 -22.74 4.14 4.75
CA GLN A 295 -23.61 3.63 5.79
C GLN A 295 -22.98 3.63 7.18
N ASP A 296 -21.71 3.24 7.28
CA ASP A 296 -21.02 2.98 8.55
C ASP A 296 -20.37 4.23 9.12
N SER A 297 -19.94 5.16 8.28
CA SER A 297 -19.29 6.40 8.67
C SER A 297 -19.59 7.54 7.70
N PRO A 298 -20.80 8.14 7.79
CA PRO A 298 -21.20 9.25 6.91
C PRO A 298 -20.24 10.45 6.96
N GLU A 299 -19.59 10.69 8.09
CA GLU A 299 -18.59 11.74 8.23
C GLU A 299 -17.35 11.46 7.38
N LEU A 300 -16.77 10.25 7.48
CA LEU A 300 -15.65 9.84 6.65
C LEU A 300 -16.02 9.85 5.16
N PHE A 301 -17.24 9.42 4.82
CA PHE A 301 -17.75 9.51 3.45
C PHE A 301 -17.80 10.96 2.94
N GLY A 302 -18.21 11.89 3.80
CA GLY A 302 -18.18 13.33 3.49
C GLY A 302 -16.76 13.85 3.20
N GLU A 303 -15.76 13.39 3.97
CA GLU A 303 -14.35 13.71 3.75
C GLU A 303 -13.83 13.13 2.43
N ILE A 304 -14.19 11.89 2.11
CA ILE A 304 -13.85 11.27 0.80
C ILE A 304 -14.46 12.09 -0.34
N ARG A 305 -15.72 12.53 -0.24
CA ARG A 305 -16.36 13.37 -1.26
C ARG A 305 -15.58 14.67 -1.52
N ALA A 306 -15.08 15.31 -0.48
CA ALA A 306 -14.24 16.50 -0.62
C ALA A 306 -12.94 16.18 -1.37
N LEU A 307 -12.26 15.09 -0.99
CA LEU A 307 -11.01 14.65 -1.63
C LEU A 307 -11.21 14.19 -3.07
N VAL A 308 -12.36 13.59 -3.41
CA VAL A 308 -12.73 13.27 -4.80
C VAL A 308 -12.88 14.55 -5.63
N LYS A 309 -13.54 15.58 -5.09
CA LYS A 309 -13.69 16.88 -5.76
C LYS A 309 -12.35 17.56 -5.99
N GLU A 310 -11.38 17.37 -5.09
CA GLU A 310 -10.00 17.85 -5.21
C GLU A 310 -9.15 17.01 -6.18
N GLY A 311 -9.66 15.88 -6.70
CA GLY A 311 -8.92 14.96 -7.57
C GLY A 311 -7.81 14.21 -6.85
N ARG A 312 -7.89 14.04 -5.52
CA ARG A 312 -6.87 13.35 -4.70
C ARG A 312 -7.26 11.95 -4.26
N PHE A 313 -8.55 11.69 -4.10
CA PHE A 313 -9.11 10.35 -3.92
C PHE A 313 -9.86 9.96 -5.19
N GLU A 314 -9.53 8.82 -5.79
CA GLU A 314 -10.11 8.34 -7.05
C GLU A 314 -10.99 7.11 -6.78
N PRO A 315 -12.32 7.24 -6.72
CA PRO A 315 -13.24 6.12 -6.59
C PRO A 315 -13.45 5.49 -7.97
N ASN A 316 -12.46 4.82 -8.53
CA ASN A 316 -12.45 4.38 -9.92
C ASN A 316 -12.23 2.86 -10.01
N GLY A 317 -13.12 2.19 -10.67
CA GLY A 317 -13.15 0.75 -10.93
C GLY A 317 -14.33 0.41 -11.82
N ALA A 318 -15.22 1.40 -12.00
CA ALA A 318 -16.39 1.41 -12.84
C ALA A 318 -17.49 0.39 -12.46
N THR A 319 -17.17 -0.68 -11.75
CA THR A 319 -18.12 -1.75 -11.37
C THR A 319 -18.64 -1.58 -9.94
N TRP A 320 -19.73 -2.30 -9.64
CA TRP A 320 -20.25 -2.37 -8.28
C TRP A 320 -19.27 -3.10 -7.35
N VAL A 321 -18.73 -4.24 -7.81
CA VAL A 321 -17.70 -5.02 -7.13
C VAL A 321 -16.68 -5.53 -8.15
N GLU A 322 -15.46 -5.85 -7.74
CA GLU A 322 -14.52 -6.61 -8.56
C GLU A 322 -15.14 -7.98 -8.84
N CYS A 323 -15.34 -8.33 -10.11
CA CYS A 323 -16.15 -9.46 -10.52
C CYS A 323 -15.36 -10.47 -11.36
N ASP A 324 -15.79 -11.74 -11.34
CA ASP A 324 -15.33 -12.76 -12.27
C ASP A 324 -15.69 -12.36 -13.70
N CYS A 325 -14.74 -12.46 -14.61
CA CYS A 325 -14.87 -12.03 -16.01
C CYS A 325 -14.99 -13.20 -17.00
N ASN A 326 -15.02 -14.44 -16.51
CA ASN A 326 -15.10 -15.63 -17.35
C ASN A 326 -16.44 -16.35 -17.21
N LEU A 327 -16.94 -16.50 -15.99
CA LEU A 327 -18.18 -17.23 -15.72
C LEU A 327 -19.40 -16.32 -15.71
N THR A 328 -19.22 -15.03 -15.49
CA THR A 328 -20.30 -14.04 -15.47
C THR A 328 -20.81 -13.81 -16.89
N ASP A 329 -22.14 -13.89 -17.08
CA ASP A 329 -22.77 -13.57 -18.37
C ASP A 329 -22.72 -12.07 -18.69
N GLY A 330 -22.94 -11.74 -19.97
CA GLY A 330 -22.80 -10.37 -20.45
C GLY A 330 -23.80 -9.39 -19.81
N GLU A 331 -25.03 -9.81 -19.53
CA GLU A 331 -26.05 -8.97 -18.88
C GLU A 331 -25.64 -8.65 -17.43
N SER A 332 -25.21 -9.65 -16.67
CA SER A 332 -24.73 -9.47 -15.30
C SER A 332 -23.50 -8.56 -15.25
N MET A 333 -22.58 -8.72 -16.22
CA MET A 333 -21.40 -7.86 -16.36
C MET A 333 -21.81 -6.40 -16.64
N ILE A 334 -22.73 -6.16 -17.57
CA ILE A 334 -23.25 -4.81 -17.88
C ILE A 334 -23.88 -4.20 -16.63
N ARG A 335 -24.63 -4.98 -15.83
CA ARG A 335 -25.24 -4.51 -14.58
C ARG A 335 -24.22 -4.07 -13.54
N GLN A 336 -23.07 -4.73 -13.47
CA GLN A 336 -21.95 -4.29 -12.62
C GLN A 336 -21.53 -2.85 -12.96
N PHE A 337 -21.35 -2.55 -14.25
CA PHE A 337 -21.00 -1.20 -14.71
C PHE A 337 -22.13 -0.19 -14.51
N VAL A 338 -23.35 -0.54 -14.90
CA VAL A 338 -24.51 0.37 -14.77
C VAL A 338 -24.71 0.76 -13.31
N ARG A 339 -24.67 -0.21 -12.40
CA ARG A 339 -24.87 0.04 -10.97
C ARG A 339 -23.70 0.81 -10.37
N GLY A 340 -22.46 0.41 -10.67
CA GLY A 340 -21.24 1.05 -10.15
C GLY A 340 -21.11 2.50 -10.61
N LYS A 341 -21.16 2.74 -11.93
CA LYS A 341 -21.08 4.09 -12.50
C LYS A 341 -22.22 5.01 -12.03
N ARG A 342 -23.46 4.49 -11.95
CA ARG A 342 -24.60 5.27 -11.44
C ARG A 342 -24.34 5.73 -10.00
N TYR A 343 -23.96 4.83 -9.10
CA TYR A 343 -23.67 5.16 -7.71
C TYR A 343 -22.56 6.23 -7.60
N LEU A 344 -21.45 6.03 -8.30
CA LEU A 344 -20.32 6.97 -8.28
C LEU A 344 -20.70 8.34 -8.84
N LYS A 345 -21.53 8.38 -9.89
CA LYS A 345 -22.04 9.63 -10.46
C LYS A 345 -22.98 10.36 -9.50
N GLU A 346 -23.93 9.64 -8.90
CA GLU A 346 -24.91 10.21 -7.96
C GLU A 346 -24.25 10.72 -6.68
N LYS A 347 -23.28 9.97 -6.13
CA LYS A 347 -22.69 10.28 -4.82
C LYS A 347 -21.51 11.22 -4.88
N PHE A 348 -20.69 11.14 -5.92
CA PHE A 348 -19.43 11.90 -6.05
C PHE A 348 -19.42 12.85 -7.26
N GLY A 349 -20.38 12.78 -8.17
CA GLY A 349 -20.29 13.44 -9.47
C GLY A 349 -19.18 12.87 -10.37
N TYR A 350 -18.66 11.69 -10.02
CA TYR A 350 -17.51 11.05 -10.66
C TYR A 350 -17.96 10.10 -11.77
N ASP A 351 -17.44 10.28 -12.97
CA ASP A 351 -17.69 9.39 -14.10
C ASP A 351 -16.50 8.44 -14.26
N ALA A 352 -16.63 7.23 -13.73
CA ALA A 352 -15.58 6.22 -13.76
C ALA A 352 -15.28 5.80 -15.20
N ASP A 353 -14.01 5.91 -15.59
CA ASP A 353 -13.49 5.65 -16.93
C ASP A 353 -12.52 4.46 -16.99
N VAL A 354 -12.17 3.88 -15.87
CA VAL A 354 -11.22 2.77 -15.75
C VAL A 354 -11.92 1.53 -15.19
N PHE A 355 -11.79 0.40 -15.87
CA PHE A 355 -12.08 -0.90 -15.31
C PHE A 355 -10.82 -1.40 -14.59
N TRP A 356 -10.84 -1.32 -13.28
CA TRP A 356 -9.71 -1.69 -12.41
C TRP A 356 -9.98 -3.03 -11.76
N LEU A 357 -9.29 -4.08 -12.21
CA LEU A 357 -9.37 -5.44 -11.65
C LEU A 357 -7.98 -5.98 -11.37
N PRO A 358 -7.37 -5.64 -10.25
CA PRO A 358 -5.99 -6.06 -9.95
C PRO A 358 -5.84 -7.57 -9.81
N ASP A 359 -6.85 -8.29 -9.31
CA ASP A 359 -6.74 -9.69 -8.91
C ASP A 359 -7.89 -10.59 -9.43
N THR A 360 -8.29 -10.42 -10.69
CA THR A 360 -9.25 -11.30 -11.36
C THR A 360 -8.53 -12.26 -12.31
N PHE A 361 -9.05 -13.47 -12.47
CA PHE A 361 -8.33 -14.64 -12.99
C PHE A 361 -8.63 -14.93 -14.47
N GLY A 362 -8.37 -13.99 -15.32
CA GLY A 362 -8.59 -14.04 -16.76
C GLY A 362 -9.80 -13.22 -17.21
N TYR A 363 -9.80 -12.85 -18.51
CA TYR A 363 -10.71 -11.85 -19.03
C TYR A 363 -11.19 -12.23 -20.44
N SER A 364 -12.50 -12.38 -20.61
CA SER A 364 -13.14 -12.76 -21.86
C SER A 364 -12.85 -11.74 -22.99
N ALA A 365 -12.66 -12.24 -24.20
CA ALA A 365 -12.51 -11.42 -25.41
C ALA A 365 -13.76 -10.56 -25.74
N ALA A 366 -14.90 -10.78 -25.10
CA ALA A 366 -16.09 -9.96 -25.22
C ALA A 366 -16.05 -8.69 -24.36
N LEU A 367 -15.12 -8.59 -23.40
CA LEU A 367 -15.05 -7.45 -22.47
C LEU A 367 -14.82 -6.10 -23.16
N PRO A 368 -13.96 -5.94 -24.18
CA PRO A 368 -13.82 -4.64 -24.84
C PRO A 368 -15.12 -4.08 -25.39
N GLN A 369 -16.01 -4.92 -25.94
CA GLN A 369 -17.36 -4.53 -26.37
C GLN A 369 -18.20 -3.99 -25.22
N ILE A 370 -18.22 -4.71 -24.08
CA ILE A 370 -18.98 -4.33 -22.90
C ILE A 370 -18.43 -3.02 -22.32
N LEU A 371 -17.11 -2.91 -22.19
CA LEU A 371 -16.43 -1.72 -21.68
C LEU A 371 -16.77 -0.48 -22.52
N ARG A 372 -16.63 -0.56 -23.83
CA ARG A 372 -16.98 0.53 -24.74
C ARG A 372 -18.45 0.90 -24.68
N GLY A 373 -19.33 -0.10 -24.66
CA GLY A 373 -20.77 0.10 -24.50
C GLY A 373 -21.17 0.77 -23.19
N CYS A 374 -20.40 0.54 -22.12
CA CYS A 374 -20.58 1.17 -20.81
C CYS A 374 -19.82 2.50 -20.64
N GLY A 375 -19.11 2.99 -21.67
CA GLY A 375 -18.35 4.22 -21.63
C GLY A 375 -17.10 4.13 -20.74
N VAL A 376 -16.41 2.98 -20.77
CA VAL A 376 -15.18 2.70 -20.01
C VAL A 376 -14.06 2.40 -21.00
N PRO A 377 -13.24 3.39 -21.39
CA PRO A 377 -12.21 3.23 -22.40
C PRO A 377 -10.94 2.54 -21.92
N TYR A 378 -10.73 2.39 -20.61
CA TYR A 378 -9.49 1.93 -20.01
C TYR A 378 -9.67 0.68 -19.17
N PHE A 379 -8.68 -0.23 -19.24
CA PHE A 379 -8.63 -1.45 -18.44
C PHE A 379 -7.26 -1.62 -17.77
N LEU A 380 -7.27 -1.92 -16.48
CA LEU A 380 -6.05 -2.18 -15.70
C LEU A 380 -6.17 -3.47 -14.89
N THR A 381 -5.08 -4.25 -14.92
CA THR A 381 -4.89 -5.43 -14.07
C THR A 381 -3.42 -5.64 -13.76
N THR A 382 -3.13 -6.57 -12.83
CA THR A 382 -1.77 -7.06 -12.57
C THR A 382 -1.68 -8.56 -12.80
N LYS A 383 -2.80 -9.25 -12.85
CA LYS A 383 -2.86 -10.71 -12.65
C LYS A 383 -2.16 -11.52 -13.75
N LEU A 384 -2.13 -11.05 -14.99
CA LEU A 384 -1.43 -11.77 -16.07
C LEU A 384 0.09 -11.82 -15.90
N SER A 385 0.66 -11.03 -14.98
CA SER A 385 2.07 -11.17 -14.59
C SER A 385 2.36 -12.46 -13.80
N TRP A 386 1.31 -13.16 -13.36
CA TRP A 386 1.37 -14.42 -12.59
C TRP A 386 1.29 -15.67 -13.47
N ASN A 387 1.21 -15.54 -14.78
CA ASN A 387 1.21 -16.69 -15.69
C ASN A 387 2.38 -17.62 -15.39
N ASP A 388 2.11 -18.92 -15.31
CA ASP A 388 3.07 -19.94 -14.90
C ASP A 388 4.04 -20.35 -16.03
N THR A 389 3.61 -20.27 -17.28
CA THR A 389 4.39 -20.75 -18.43
C THR A 389 4.65 -19.63 -19.44
N ASN A 390 3.60 -18.98 -19.96
CA ASN A 390 3.71 -18.00 -21.01
C ASN A 390 3.65 -16.57 -20.47
N ARG A 391 4.71 -15.81 -20.66
CA ARG A 391 4.70 -14.40 -20.33
C ARG A 391 3.89 -13.63 -21.37
N PHE A 392 2.90 -12.84 -20.92
CA PHE A 392 2.18 -11.93 -21.81
C PHE A 392 3.16 -10.91 -22.42
N PRO A 393 3.10 -10.64 -23.75
CA PRO A 393 4.17 -9.91 -24.43
C PRO A 393 4.18 -8.40 -24.18
N TYR A 394 3.13 -7.81 -23.62
CA TYR A 394 2.97 -6.37 -23.46
C TYR A 394 2.57 -5.98 -22.03
N ASP A 395 3.07 -4.83 -21.56
CA ASP A 395 2.52 -4.15 -20.37
C ASP A 395 1.42 -3.16 -20.77
N SER A 396 1.54 -2.55 -21.94
CA SER A 396 0.61 -1.55 -22.47
C SER A 396 0.26 -1.89 -23.89
N PHE A 397 -1.04 -1.91 -24.21
CA PHE A 397 -1.52 -2.30 -25.54
C PHE A 397 -2.97 -1.86 -25.76
N ILE A 398 -3.40 -1.89 -27.02
CA ILE A 398 -4.81 -1.78 -27.38
C ILE A 398 -5.40 -3.18 -27.44
N TRP A 399 -6.39 -3.44 -26.59
CA TRP A 399 -7.12 -4.71 -26.58
C TRP A 399 -8.36 -4.64 -27.46
N ARG A 400 -8.37 -5.50 -28.49
CA ARG A 400 -9.46 -5.58 -29.45
C ARG A 400 -10.39 -6.75 -29.13
N GLY A 401 -11.66 -6.46 -28.94
CA GLY A 401 -12.71 -7.44 -28.68
C GLY A 401 -13.22 -8.14 -29.93
N ILE A 402 -14.13 -9.10 -29.70
CA ILE A 402 -14.73 -9.95 -30.74
C ILE A 402 -15.54 -9.17 -31.80
N ASP A 403 -16.07 -8.00 -31.42
CA ASP A 403 -16.85 -7.10 -32.29
C ASP A 403 -15.98 -6.01 -32.97
N GLY A 404 -14.69 -5.99 -32.66
CA GLY A 404 -13.76 -4.96 -33.13
C GLY A 404 -13.63 -3.72 -32.23
N SER A 405 -14.39 -3.64 -31.15
CA SER A 405 -14.21 -2.57 -30.13
C SER A 405 -12.82 -2.61 -29.53
N GLU A 406 -12.24 -1.44 -29.28
CA GLU A 406 -10.88 -1.31 -28.73
C GLU A 406 -10.88 -0.53 -27.42
N VAL A 407 -10.08 -0.99 -26.45
CA VAL A 407 -9.80 -0.33 -25.17
C VAL A 407 -8.30 -0.28 -24.89
N THR A 408 -7.85 0.77 -24.21
CA THR A 408 -6.44 0.89 -23.81
C THR A 408 -6.21 0.12 -22.51
N VAL A 409 -5.19 -0.73 -22.50
CA VAL A 409 -4.84 -1.61 -21.37
C VAL A 409 -3.46 -1.27 -20.83
N HIS A 410 -3.33 -1.32 -19.51
CA HIS A 410 -2.05 -1.28 -18.83
C HIS A 410 -1.97 -2.30 -17.69
N PHE A 411 -0.85 -3.01 -17.61
CA PHE A 411 -0.53 -3.89 -16.48
C PHE A 411 0.33 -3.13 -15.48
N ASN A 412 -0.26 -2.82 -14.35
CA ASN A 412 0.42 -2.10 -13.29
C ASN A 412 0.97 -3.05 -12.20
N THR A 413 1.51 -2.50 -11.13
CA THR A 413 1.88 -3.23 -9.92
C THR A 413 0.84 -3.01 -8.83
N ILE A 414 0.78 -3.94 -7.88
CA ILE A 414 0.14 -3.79 -6.58
C ILE A 414 1.09 -4.37 -5.50
N GLN A 415 0.80 -4.12 -4.23
CA GLN A 415 1.57 -4.69 -3.10
C GLN A 415 3.08 -4.39 -3.18
N THR A 416 3.44 -3.17 -3.55
CA THR A 416 4.82 -2.72 -3.66
C THR A 416 5.04 -1.46 -2.82
N THR A 417 6.28 -1.04 -2.73
CA THR A 417 6.68 0.22 -2.12
C THR A 417 6.93 1.27 -3.19
N GLY A 418 7.01 2.55 -2.81
CA GLY A 418 7.35 3.66 -3.72
C GLY A 418 8.81 4.11 -3.59
N ASP A 419 9.70 3.26 -3.07
CA ASP A 419 11.12 3.55 -2.89
C ASP A 419 11.93 3.43 -4.19
N PRO A 420 13.20 3.91 -4.23
CA PRO A 420 14.03 3.89 -5.42
C PRO A 420 14.25 2.51 -6.04
N GLU A 421 14.45 1.45 -5.22
CA GLU A 421 14.64 0.09 -5.72
C GLU A 421 13.38 -0.44 -6.41
N ALA A 422 12.21 -0.20 -5.83
CA ALA A 422 10.93 -0.62 -6.38
C ALA A 422 10.64 0.09 -7.72
N ILE A 423 10.85 1.41 -7.79
CA ILE A 423 10.70 2.18 -9.03
C ILE A 423 11.68 1.69 -10.10
N SER A 424 12.96 1.52 -9.74
CA SER A 424 13.98 1.01 -10.65
C SER A 424 13.62 -0.38 -11.20
N SER A 425 13.19 -1.29 -10.32
CA SER A 425 12.75 -2.63 -10.71
C SER A 425 11.58 -2.58 -11.69
N ARG A 426 10.59 -1.73 -11.45
CA ARG A 426 9.43 -1.57 -12.35
C ARG A 426 9.84 -1.02 -13.71
N VAL A 427 10.65 0.03 -13.75
CA VAL A 427 11.17 0.63 -14.98
C VAL A 427 11.98 -0.37 -15.79
N GLN A 428 12.85 -1.15 -15.13
CA GLN A 428 13.70 -2.15 -15.79
C GLN A 428 12.91 -3.36 -16.31
N LYS A 429 11.84 -3.78 -15.63
CA LYS A 429 11.05 -4.95 -15.99
C LYS A 429 9.95 -4.69 -17.01
N ARG A 430 9.71 -3.43 -17.41
CA ARG A 430 8.69 -3.12 -18.41
C ARG A 430 8.97 -3.82 -19.73
N LEU A 431 7.92 -4.24 -20.43
CA LEU A 431 8.02 -5.05 -21.64
C LEU A 431 8.09 -4.18 -22.91
N ASN A 432 7.34 -3.11 -22.94
CA ASN A 432 7.20 -2.25 -24.13
C ASN A 432 8.23 -1.12 -24.20
N LYS A 433 9.48 -1.34 -23.78
CA LYS A 433 10.53 -0.29 -23.69
C LYS A 433 10.76 0.54 -24.95
N HIS A 434 10.43 -0.05 -26.10
CA HIS A 434 10.59 0.57 -27.42
C HIS A 434 9.31 1.22 -27.97
N LEU A 435 8.18 1.07 -27.25
CA LEU A 435 6.86 1.54 -27.70
C LEU A 435 6.22 2.53 -26.73
N THR A 436 6.55 2.46 -25.45
CA THR A 436 5.99 3.37 -24.43
C THR A 436 7.00 3.74 -23.37
N GLU A 437 6.96 4.99 -23.00
CA GLU A 437 7.78 5.54 -21.91
C GLU A 437 6.97 5.68 -20.60
N HIS A 438 5.69 5.29 -20.60
CA HIS A 438 4.79 5.43 -19.45
C HIS A 438 4.66 4.14 -18.65
N VAL A 439 4.78 4.27 -17.32
CA VAL A 439 4.64 3.18 -16.36
C VAL A 439 3.77 3.64 -15.19
N LEU A 440 2.75 2.87 -14.83
CA LEU A 440 2.00 3.08 -13.60
C LEU A 440 2.52 2.16 -12.51
N MET A 441 2.58 2.69 -11.29
CA MET A 441 2.98 1.97 -10.11
C MET A 441 2.00 2.27 -8.98
N ALA A 442 1.07 1.35 -8.75
CA ALA A 442 0.23 1.37 -7.57
C ALA A 442 0.99 0.74 -6.40
N TYR A 443 1.07 1.44 -5.27
CA TYR A 443 1.83 0.99 -4.11
C TYR A 443 1.02 1.01 -2.82
N GLY A 444 1.39 0.16 -1.89
CA GLY A 444 0.73 -0.04 -0.59
C GLY A 444 0.46 -1.50 -0.30
N TYR A 445 0.07 -1.81 0.93
CA TYR A 445 -0.29 -3.17 1.33
C TYR A 445 -1.66 -3.53 0.76
N GLY A 446 -1.71 -4.58 -0.05
CA GLY A 446 -2.92 -5.16 -0.64
C GLY A 446 -3.49 -6.30 0.18
N ASP A 447 -4.37 -7.09 -0.46
CA ASP A 447 -5.07 -8.25 0.15
C ASP A 447 -5.70 -7.90 1.51
N GLY A 448 -6.38 -6.75 1.57
CA GLY A 448 -6.99 -6.22 2.77
C GLY A 448 -6.01 -5.56 3.76
N GLY A 449 -4.74 -5.34 3.37
CA GLY A 449 -3.69 -4.78 4.23
C GLY A 449 -3.73 -3.26 4.45
N GLY A 450 -4.78 -2.57 4.00
CA GLY A 450 -5.05 -1.16 4.36
C GLY A 450 -4.31 -0.09 3.58
N GLY A 451 -3.57 -0.45 2.53
CA GLY A 451 -2.85 0.48 1.67
C GLY A 451 -1.50 0.95 2.24
N PRO A 452 -0.97 2.06 1.76
CA PRO A 452 0.34 2.54 2.18
C PRO A 452 0.38 2.96 3.65
N SER A 453 1.51 2.72 4.30
CA SER A 453 1.84 3.38 5.56
C SER A 453 2.30 4.83 5.33
N ALA A 454 2.36 5.64 6.39
CA ALA A 454 2.88 7.01 6.31
C ALA A 454 4.32 7.04 5.79
N ASP A 455 5.16 6.11 6.23
CA ASP A 455 6.56 6.01 5.80
C ASP A 455 6.67 5.64 4.31
N MET A 456 5.79 4.76 3.79
CA MET A 456 5.73 4.47 2.36
C MET A 456 5.37 5.71 1.54
N VAL A 457 4.38 6.49 1.97
CA VAL A 457 3.98 7.72 1.27
C VAL A 457 5.11 8.75 1.31
N GLU A 458 5.76 8.94 2.45
CA GLU A 458 6.87 9.88 2.58
C GLU A 458 8.06 9.47 1.71
N ASN A 459 8.44 8.20 1.71
CA ASN A 459 9.50 7.68 0.86
C ASN A 459 9.16 7.82 -0.64
N ALA A 460 7.91 7.53 -1.04
CA ALA A 460 7.47 7.70 -2.43
C ALA A 460 7.50 9.17 -2.88
N LEU A 461 7.10 10.11 -2.02
CA LEU A 461 7.18 11.55 -2.30
C LEU A 461 8.65 12.00 -2.46
N ARG A 462 9.51 11.62 -1.54
CA ARG A 462 10.95 11.95 -1.59
C ARG A 462 11.61 11.34 -2.82
N THR A 463 11.25 10.09 -3.15
CA THR A 463 11.76 9.42 -4.35
C THR A 463 11.28 10.12 -5.62
N ALA A 464 10.02 10.50 -5.70
CA ALA A 464 9.48 11.24 -6.86
C ALA A 464 10.27 12.53 -7.15
N GLU A 465 10.72 13.23 -6.09
CA GLU A 465 11.52 14.44 -6.23
C GLU A 465 12.99 14.21 -6.64
N THR A 466 13.56 13.04 -6.29
CA THR A 466 15.01 12.80 -6.36
C THR A 466 15.40 11.66 -7.28
N TYR A 467 14.43 10.97 -7.92
CA TYR A 467 14.71 9.82 -8.78
C TYR A 467 15.45 10.25 -10.08
N PRO A 468 16.69 9.75 -10.31
CA PRO A 468 17.52 10.34 -11.34
C PRO A 468 17.38 9.71 -12.73
N TYR A 469 16.58 8.63 -12.89
CA TYR A 469 16.50 7.86 -14.15
C TYR A 469 15.13 7.91 -14.81
N ALA A 470 14.16 8.58 -14.22
CA ALA A 470 12.84 8.77 -14.78
C ALA A 470 12.14 9.95 -14.11
N LYS A 471 11.18 10.55 -14.78
CA LYS A 471 10.26 11.49 -14.14
C LYS A 471 9.22 10.71 -13.34
N ALA A 472 9.29 10.74 -12.02
CA ALA A 472 8.29 10.14 -11.14
C ALA A 472 7.39 11.23 -10.52
N GLU A 473 6.08 11.01 -10.51
CA GLU A 473 5.12 11.90 -9.86
C GLU A 473 3.86 11.17 -9.40
N HIS A 474 3.22 11.65 -8.35
CA HIS A 474 1.91 11.15 -7.95
C HIS A 474 0.83 11.63 -8.93
N THR A 475 0.02 10.71 -9.43
CA THR A 475 -1.00 10.97 -10.43
C THR A 475 -2.28 10.20 -10.13
N SER A 476 -3.41 10.59 -10.73
CA SER A 476 -4.58 9.73 -10.78
C SER A 476 -4.44 8.69 -11.89
N VAL A 477 -5.09 7.55 -11.74
CA VAL A 477 -5.07 6.47 -12.73
C VAL A 477 -5.70 6.95 -14.04
N SER A 478 -6.82 7.67 -13.96
CA SER A 478 -7.47 8.27 -15.13
C SER A 478 -6.54 9.22 -15.91
N ALA A 479 -5.77 10.08 -15.20
CA ALA A 479 -4.82 10.98 -15.85
C ALA A 479 -3.66 10.23 -16.50
N PHE A 480 -3.16 9.16 -15.85
CA PHE A 480 -2.14 8.29 -16.41
C PHE A 480 -2.63 7.61 -17.71
N MET A 481 -3.83 7.04 -17.71
CA MET A 481 -4.37 6.33 -18.87
C MET A 481 -4.61 7.28 -20.06
N LYS A 482 -5.00 8.53 -19.80
CA LYS A 482 -5.12 9.57 -20.83
C LYS A 482 -3.78 9.93 -21.47
N LYS A 483 -2.68 9.93 -20.70
CA LYS A 483 -1.33 10.10 -21.26
C LYS A 483 -0.95 8.88 -22.13
N LEU A 484 -1.18 7.67 -21.60
CA LEU A 484 -0.86 6.44 -22.29
C LEU A 484 -1.62 6.29 -23.62
N GLU A 485 -2.87 6.73 -23.69
CA GLU A 485 -3.70 6.68 -24.90
C GLU A 485 -3.11 7.49 -26.07
N THR A 486 -2.24 8.47 -25.81
CA THR A 486 -1.60 9.27 -26.84
C THR A 486 -0.40 8.58 -27.49
N GLU A 487 0.02 7.42 -26.98
CA GLU A 487 1.15 6.67 -27.51
C GLU A 487 0.74 5.65 -28.59
N GLU A 488 1.70 5.29 -29.43
CA GLU A 488 1.51 4.26 -30.45
C GLU A 488 1.66 2.86 -29.83
N LEU A 489 0.55 2.29 -29.38
CA LEU A 489 0.52 1.01 -28.67
C LEU A 489 0.29 -0.18 -29.61
N PRO A 490 0.89 -1.35 -29.32
CA PRO A 490 0.61 -2.58 -30.05
C PRO A 490 -0.84 -3.02 -29.85
N ARG A 491 -1.37 -3.79 -30.81
CA ARG A 491 -2.73 -4.35 -30.73
C ARG A 491 -2.69 -5.82 -30.40
N TYR A 492 -3.58 -6.23 -29.51
CA TYR A 492 -3.82 -7.62 -29.15
C TYR A 492 -5.31 -7.94 -29.29
N ALA A 493 -5.64 -9.05 -29.94
CA ALA A 493 -7.02 -9.55 -30.10
C ALA A 493 -7.14 -10.93 -29.49
N GLY A 494 -8.23 -11.18 -28.78
CA GLY A 494 -8.49 -12.44 -28.10
C GLY A 494 -8.74 -12.27 -26.61
N GLU A 495 -8.87 -13.38 -25.89
CA GLU A 495 -8.99 -13.36 -24.44
C GLU A 495 -7.64 -13.04 -23.75
N LEU A 496 -7.71 -12.46 -22.57
CA LEU A 496 -6.56 -12.31 -21.69
C LEU A 496 -6.58 -13.48 -20.69
N TYR A 497 -5.94 -14.58 -21.06
CA TYR A 497 -5.97 -15.84 -20.33
C TYR A 497 -4.94 -15.86 -19.20
N LEU A 498 -5.40 -16.23 -17.98
CA LEU A 498 -4.52 -16.46 -16.84
C LEU A 498 -4.14 -17.94 -16.74
N GLU A 499 -2.85 -18.23 -16.80
CA GLU A 499 -2.29 -19.59 -16.65
C GLU A 499 -2.04 -19.98 -15.18
N LEU A 500 -2.97 -19.59 -14.29
CA LEU A 500 -2.89 -19.86 -12.86
C LEU A 500 -4.30 -19.95 -12.27
N HIS A 501 -4.44 -20.51 -11.07
CA HIS A 501 -5.72 -20.56 -10.32
C HIS A 501 -6.90 -21.20 -11.09
N ARG A 502 -6.63 -22.12 -12.00
CA ARG A 502 -7.66 -22.71 -12.89
C ARG A 502 -8.80 -23.38 -12.14
N GLY A 503 -8.52 -23.95 -10.96
CA GLY A 503 -9.52 -24.58 -10.10
C GLY A 503 -10.60 -23.62 -9.58
N THR A 504 -10.34 -22.30 -9.55
CA THR A 504 -11.31 -21.31 -9.09
C THR A 504 -12.55 -21.24 -9.97
N LEU A 505 -12.45 -21.58 -11.26
CA LEU A 505 -13.58 -21.59 -12.20
C LEU A 505 -14.56 -22.73 -11.90
N THR A 506 -14.14 -23.79 -11.23
CA THR A 506 -14.95 -24.97 -10.91
C THR A 506 -15.25 -25.14 -9.43
N THR A 507 -14.52 -24.46 -8.55
CA THR A 507 -14.78 -24.47 -7.11
C THR A 507 -16.16 -23.87 -6.81
N ASN A 508 -16.93 -24.49 -5.92
CA ASN A 508 -18.30 -24.07 -5.57
C ASN A 508 -19.23 -23.96 -6.80
N HIS A 509 -19.12 -24.91 -7.70
CA HIS A 509 -19.84 -24.95 -8.97
C HIS A 509 -21.35 -24.70 -8.83
N ASP A 510 -22.00 -25.30 -7.83
CA ASP A 510 -23.43 -25.13 -7.61
C ASP A 510 -23.85 -23.71 -7.21
N MET A 511 -22.94 -22.95 -6.58
CA MET A 511 -23.17 -21.52 -6.30
C MET A 511 -22.95 -20.62 -7.52
N LYS A 512 -22.16 -21.07 -8.48
CA LYS A 512 -21.79 -20.29 -9.68
C LYS A 512 -22.78 -20.46 -10.83
N LYS A 513 -23.60 -21.51 -10.79
CA LYS A 513 -24.71 -21.71 -11.69
C LYS A 513 -25.89 -20.79 -11.36
#